data_0c508a011b220e1b8ff16d7a459ea10e
#
_entry.id   0c508a011b220e1b8ff16d7a459ea10e
#
_cell.length_a   1.000
_cell.length_b   1.000
_cell.length_c   1.000
_cell.angle_alpha   90.00
_cell.angle_beta   90.00
_cell.angle_gamma   90.00
#
_symmetry.space_group_name_H-M   'P 1'
#
loop_
_entity.id
_entity.type
_entity.pdbx_description
1 polymer ?
#
loop_
_entity_poly.entity_id
_entity_poly.type
_entity_poly.pdbx_seq_one_letter_code
_entity_poly.pdbx_strand_id
1 'polypeptide(L)'
;MILLGLAGNGVTARFLVDDVVNNDLRISASFAYTSAAWAEVAGLLSSGQIRLGPLITRRFPLHRFEDAYQALRESDGPRGKVILDVTPA
;
A
#
# COMPACT_ATOMS: atom_id res chain seq x y z
N MET A 1 -16.83 3.71 -1.43
CA MET A 1 -15.49 4.14 -0.98
C MET A 1 -14.95 3.13 0.02
N ILE A 2 -13.72 2.76 -0.11
CA ILE A 2 -13.04 1.84 0.81
C ILE A 2 -11.90 2.59 1.49
N LEU A 3 -11.87 2.54 2.82
CA LEU A 3 -10.83 3.16 3.64
C LEU A 3 -9.83 2.09 4.08
N LEU A 4 -8.56 2.29 3.75
CA LEU A 4 -7.45 1.44 4.13
C LEU A 4 -6.38 2.27 4.85
N GLY A 5 -5.77 1.66 5.86
CA GLY A 5 -4.75 2.32 6.66
C GLY A 5 -5.34 3.28 7.71
N LEU A 6 -4.48 3.76 8.56
CA LEU A 6 -4.82 4.68 9.65
C LEU A 6 -4.33 6.09 9.32
N ALA A 7 -5.18 7.09 9.55
CA ALA A 7 -4.80 8.49 9.34
C ALA A 7 -4.01 9.08 10.51
N GLY A 8 -4.06 8.43 11.66
CA GLY A 8 -3.43 8.88 12.91
C GLY A 8 -4.46 9.06 14.03
N ASN A 9 -3.95 9.10 15.24
CA ASN A 9 -4.82 9.21 16.42
C ASN A 9 -5.52 10.58 16.45
N GLY A 10 -6.84 10.57 16.59
CA GLY A 10 -7.66 11.79 16.67
C GLY A 10 -7.86 12.53 15.35
N VAL A 11 -7.38 12.02 14.23
CA VAL A 11 -7.65 12.62 12.91
C VAL A 11 -9.11 12.37 12.53
N THR A 12 -9.80 13.45 12.16
CA THR A 12 -11.21 13.41 11.76
C THR A 12 -11.38 13.90 10.32
N ALA A 13 -12.40 13.40 9.65
CA ALA A 13 -12.83 13.90 8.35
C ALA A 13 -14.27 14.37 8.43
N ARG A 14 -14.60 15.41 7.65
CA ARG A 14 -15.97 15.91 7.50
C ARG A 14 -16.49 15.56 6.13
N PHE A 15 -17.76 15.21 6.05
CA PHE A 15 -18.46 15.02 4.79
C PHE A 15 -19.91 15.47 4.91
N LEU A 16 -20.51 15.82 3.79
CA LEU A 16 -21.93 16.17 3.72
C LEU A 16 -22.74 14.88 3.69
N VAL A 17 -23.62 14.70 4.67
CA VAL A 17 -24.46 13.48 4.77
C VAL A 17 -25.35 13.35 3.54
N ASP A 18 -25.90 14.45 3.05
CA ASP A 18 -26.78 14.46 1.87
C ASP A 18 -26.04 13.99 0.60
N ASP A 19 -24.75 14.25 0.47
CA ASP A 19 -23.96 13.75 -0.65
C ASP A 19 -23.85 12.22 -0.62
N VAL A 20 -23.76 11.64 0.55
CA VAL A 20 -23.74 10.19 0.72
C VAL A 20 -25.07 9.58 0.27
N VAL A 21 -26.19 10.19 0.68
CA VAL A 21 -27.54 9.74 0.35
C VAL A 21 -27.84 9.95 -1.14
N ASN A 22 -27.59 11.16 -1.66
CA ASN A 22 -27.90 11.53 -3.04
C ASN A 22 -27.14 10.73 -4.08
N ASN A 23 -25.98 10.21 -3.72
CA ASN A 23 -25.12 9.43 -4.63
C ASN A 23 -25.09 7.93 -4.31
N ASP A 24 -25.99 7.46 -3.45
CA ASP A 24 -26.03 6.05 -3.03
C ASP A 24 -24.65 5.49 -2.61
N LEU A 25 -23.89 6.30 -1.89
CA LEU A 25 -22.52 5.96 -1.52
C LEU A 25 -22.49 4.91 -0.41
N ARG A 26 -21.53 4.01 -0.53
CA ARG A 26 -21.18 3.05 0.53
C ARG A 26 -19.77 3.33 1.00
N ILE A 27 -19.60 3.41 2.31
CA ILE A 27 -18.30 3.59 2.97
C ILE A 27 -18.02 2.33 3.76
N SER A 28 -16.94 1.66 3.45
CA SER A 28 -16.46 0.50 4.20
C SER A 28 -14.98 0.64 4.50
N ALA A 29 -14.53 -0.09 5.48
CA ALA A 29 -13.13 -0.09 5.88
C ALA A 29 -12.64 -1.51 6.12
N SER A 30 -11.33 -1.70 6.02
CA SER A 30 -10.69 -2.96 6.35
C SER A 30 -9.43 -2.69 7.16
N PHE A 31 -9.27 -3.45 8.23
CA PHE A 31 -8.12 -3.35 9.11
C PHE A 31 -7.33 -4.66 9.12
N ALA A 32 -6.06 -4.56 8.79
CA ALA A 32 -5.12 -5.67 8.78
C ALA A 32 -5.55 -6.84 7.87
N TYR A 33 -4.95 -7.99 8.05
CA TYR A 33 -5.17 -9.17 7.23
C TYR A 33 -5.27 -10.42 8.09
N THR A 34 -6.09 -11.37 7.67
CA THR A 34 -6.15 -12.70 8.26
C THR A 34 -5.10 -13.61 7.62
N SER A 35 -4.77 -14.73 8.28
CA SER A 35 -3.91 -15.76 7.68
C SER A 35 -4.53 -16.36 6.41
N ALA A 36 -5.85 -16.47 6.36
CA ALA A 36 -6.56 -16.90 5.16
C ALA A 36 -6.39 -15.93 3.99
N ALA A 37 -6.44 -14.62 4.23
CA ALA A 37 -6.19 -13.60 3.22
C ALA A 37 -4.75 -13.67 2.69
N TRP A 38 -3.78 -13.91 3.55
CA TRP A 38 -2.38 -14.12 3.15
C TRP A 38 -2.22 -15.34 2.24
N ALA A 39 -2.86 -16.45 2.60
CA ALA A 39 -2.83 -17.69 1.79
C ALA A 39 -3.46 -17.46 0.41
N GLU A 40 -4.58 -16.73 0.34
CA GLU A 40 -5.23 -16.36 -0.91
C GLU A 40 -4.32 -15.51 -1.80
N VAL A 41 -3.68 -14.48 -1.25
CA VAL A 41 -2.75 -13.61 -1.99
C VAL A 41 -1.55 -14.42 -2.48
N ALA A 42 -0.99 -15.31 -1.66
CA ALA A 42 0.08 -16.20 -2.07
C ALA A 42 -0.31 -17.08 -3.26
N GLY A 43 -1.54 -17.60 -3.26
CA GLY A 43 -2.09 -18.37 -4.38
C GLY A 43 -2.23 -17.53 -5.66
N LEU A 44 -2.71 -16.30 -5.54
CA LEU A 44 -2.83 -15.38 -6.67
C LEU A 44 -1.48 -14.99 -7.28
N LEU A 45 -0.46 -14.83 -6.44
CA LEU A 45 0.92 -14.57 -6.90
C LEU A 45 1.51 -15.80 -7.60
N SER A 46 1.35 -16.99 -7.01
CA SER A 46 1.89 -18.23 -7.57
C SER A 46 1.27 -18.59 -8.92
N SER A 47 -0.01 -18.29 -9.10
CA SER A 47 -0.73 -18.53 -10.36
C SER A 47 -0.46 -17.47 -11.44
N GLY A 48 0.23 -16.38 -11.11
CA GLY A 48 0.49 -15.27 -12.02
C GLY A 48 -0.70 -14.36 -12.28
N GLN A 49 -1.81 -14.50 -11.53
CA GLN A 49 -2.96 -13.62 -11.64
C GLN A 49 -2.68 -12.21 -11.12
N ILE A 50 -1.74 -12.08 -10.19
CA ILE A 50 -1.25 -10.80 -9.68
C ILE A 50 0.24 -10.69 -10.00
N ARG A 51 0.64 -9.54 -10.52
CA ARG A 51 2.05 -9.21 -10.77
C ARG A 51 2.44 -8.00 -9.92
N LEU A 52 3.40 -8.19 -9.04
CA LEU A 52 3.88 -7.12 -8.16
C LEU A 52 5.13 -6.40 -8.71
N GLY A 53 5.81 -6.98 -9.69
CA GLY A 53 7.02 -6.40 -10.28
C GLY A 53 6.88 -4.91 -10.64
N PRO A 54 5.82 -4.49 -11.34
CA PRO A 54 5.62 -3.09 -11.70
C PRO A 54 5.44 -2.14 -10.51
N LEU A 55 5.11 -2.66 -9.32
CA LEU A 55 4.97 -1.87 -8.11
C LEU A 55 6.32 -1.58 -7.43
N ILE A 56 7.36 -2.36 -7.74
CA ILE A 56 8.70 -2.15 -7.21
C ILE A 56 9.38 -1.12 -8.10
N THR A 57 9.57 0.08 -7.57
CA THR A 57 10.12 1.19 -8.35
C THR A 57 11.62 1.35 -8.18
N ARG A 58 12.16 0.98 -7.03
CA ARG A 58 13.60 1.05 -6.75
C ARG A 58 14.05 -0.08 -5.84
N ARG A 59 15.32 -0.49 -6.01
CA ARG A 59 15.97 -1.49 -5.17
C ARG A 59 17.33 -0.95 -4.73
N PHE A 60 17.68 -1.20 -3.48
CA PHE A 60 18.95 -0.82 -2.89
C PHE A 60 19.53 -2.00 -2.11
N PRO A 61 20.86 -2.17 -2.09
CA PRO A 61 21.47 -3.11 -1.16
C PRO A 61 21.28 -2.62 0.30
N LEU A 62 21.25 -3.55 1.24
CA LEU A 62 20.94 -3.24 2.64
C LEU A 62 21.82 -2.12 3.22
N HIS A 63 23.12 -2.11 2.91
CA HIS A 63 24.06 -1.10 3.41
C HIS A 63 23.77 0.33 2.91
N ARG A 64 22.94 0.48 1.89
CA ARG A 64 22.48 1.77 1.36
C ARG A 64 21.04 2.11 1.80
N PHE A 65 20.65 1.70 2.98
CA PHE A 65 19.29 1.93 3.48
C PHE A 65 18.92 3.42 3.58
N GLU A 66 19.89 4.29 3.87
CA GLU A 66 19.66 5.73 3.93
C GLU A 66 19.23 6.30 2.57
N ASP A 67 19.86 5.85 1.50
CA ASP A 67 19.47 6.23 0.13
C ASP A 67 18.04 5.76 -0.21
N ALA A 68 17.68 4.59 0.29
CA ALA A 68 16.33 4.07 0.12
C ALA A 68 15.29 4.94 0.85
N TYR A 69 15.58 5.39 2.06
CA TYR A 69 14.72 6.33 2.78
C TYR A 69 14.62 7.68 2.07
N GLN A 70 15.73 8.17 1.55
CA GLN A 70 15.74 9.41 0.77
C GLN A 70 14.87 9.27 -0.49
N ALA A 71 14.98 8.14 -1.19
CA ALA A 71 14.16 7.85 -2.36
C ALA A 71 12.66 7.82 -2.07
N LEU A 72 12.25 7.40 -0.86
CA LEU A 72 10.85 7.45 -0.42
C LEU A 72 10.36 8.88 -0.16
N ARG A 73 11.24 9.78 0.21
CA ARG A 73 10.92 11.19 0.49
C ARG A 73 10.87 12.05 -0.78
N GLU A 74 11.68 11.70 -1.76
CA GLU A 74 11.71 12.39 -3.04
C GLU A 74 10.39 12.18 -3.78
N SER A 75 9.79 13.27 -4.24
CA SER A 75 8.47 13.23 -4.88
C SER A 75 8.51 13.17 -6.39
N ASP A 76 9.69 13.07 -7.00
CA ASP A 76 9.86 13.08 -8.44
C ASP A 76 9.65 11.68 -9.03
N GLY A 77 8.53 11.49 -9.70
CA GLY A 77 8.21 10.27 -10.43
C GLY A 77 7.21 9.35 -9.71
N PRO A 78 6.89 8.20 -10.30
CA PRO A 78 5.92 7.27 -9.76
C PRO A 78 6.39 6.69 -8.43
N ARG A 79 5.54 6.82 -7.41
CA ARG A 79 5.77 6.26 -6.09
C ARG A 79 5.24 4.83 -6.05
N GLY A 80 6.15 3.90 -5.93
CA GLY A 80 5.83 2.49 -5.70
C GLY A 80 6.53 2.00 -4.43
N LYS A 81 6.93 0.75 -4.46
CA LYS A 81 7.66 0.12 -3.37
C LYS A 81 9.17 0.27 -3.58
N VAL A 82 9.85 0.66 -2.52
CA VAL A 82 11.31 0.65 -2.45
C VAL A 82 11.72 -0.59 -1.65
N ILE A 83 12.59 -1.41 -2.22
CA ILE A 83 13.01 -2.69 -1.63
C ILE A 83 14.49 -2.61 -1.22
N LEU A 84 14.80 -3.20 -0.09
CA LEU A 84 16.17 -3.47 0.34
C LEU A 84 16.52 -4.93 0.06
N ASP A 85 17.56 -5.15 -0.70
CA ASP A 85 18.11 -6.49 -0.96
C ASP A 85 19.05 -6.86 0.18
N VAL A 86 18.66 -7.86 0.97
CA VAL A 86 19.41 -8.33 2.14
C VAL A 86 20.43 -9.39 1.78
N THR A 87 20.26 -10.03 0.63
CA THR A 87 21.19 -11.03 0.16
C THR A 87 22.44 -10.37 -0.41
N PRO A 88 23.63 -10.73 0.03
CA PRO A 88 24.87 -10.24 -0.59
C PRO A 88 24.88 -10.63 -2.07
N ALA A 89 25.22 -9.65 -2.90
CA ALA A 89 25.37 -9.90 -4.33
C ALA A 89 26.52 -10.84 -4.63
#